data_fdca0c08885896b3214c7e865a714968
#
_entry.id   fdca0c08885896b3214c7e865a714968
#
_cell.length_a   1.000
_cell.length_b   1.000
_cell.length_c   1.000
_cell.angle_alpha   90.00
_cell.angle_beta   90.00
_cell.angle_gamma   90.00
#
_symmetry.space_group_name_H-M   'P 1'
#
loop_
_entity.id
_entity.type
_entity.pdbx_description
1 polymer ?
#
loop_
_entity_poly.entity_id
_entity_poly.type
_entity_poly.pdbx_seq_one_letter_code
_entity_poly.pdbx_strand_id
1 'polypeptide(L)'
;EYFGIKCYDKELLIRAAQESGFCEEMIQNHDERPTNSFLYNLVMDTYSFGYNASSFVDMPISHKVFLAQFDTIKKIADEGPCVIVGRCADYALADYKNCINLFIFGDDDVKTKRIMARYDLTEAKAKEMITKKDKQRQSYYNYYSSKKWGRADSYDLCINSSILGIEGTVKLIIQYV
;
A
#
# COMPACT_ATOMS: atom_id res chain seq x y z
N GLU A 1 5.06 -0.25 17.63
CA GLU A 1 5.35 0.02 19.07
C GLU A 1 6.19 -1.10 19.71
N TYR A 2 5.84 -2.39 19.53
CA TYR A 2 6.55 -3.51 20.18
C TYR A 2 8.06 -3.54 19.85
N PHE A 3 8.41 -3.37 18.59
CA PHE A 3 9.83 -3.37 18.16
C PHE A 3 10.52 -2.01 18.26
N GLY A 4 9.85 -0.96 18.70
CA GLY A 4 10.40 0.40 18.74
C GLY A 4 10.73 1.00 17.36
N ILE A 5 10.23 0.41 16.27
CA ILE A 5 10.45 0.87 14.89
C ILE A 5 9.29 1.73 14.39
N LYS A 6 9.56 2.60 13.42
CA LYS A 6 8.55 3.47 12.83
C LYS A 6 7.57 2.68 11.97
N CYS A 7 6.30 3.10 12.00
CA CYS A 7 5.24 2.60 11.12
C CYS A 7 4.80 3.75 10.19
N TYR A 8 4.83 3.49 8.89
CA TYR A 8 4.48 4.43 7.85
C TYR A 8 3.17 4.00 7.17
N ASP A 9 2.12 4.76 7.36
CA ASP A 9 0.84 4.67 6.65
C ASP A 9 0.55 6.03 5.98
N LYS A 10 -0.14 6.93 6.65
CA LYS A 10 -0.41 8.28 6.11
C LYS A 10 0.83 9.16 6.08
N GLU A 11 1.75 8.97 7.00
CA GLU A 11 3.04 9.66 7.07
C GLU A 11 3.87 9.46 5.80
N LEU A 12 3.72 8.30 5.14
CA LEU A 12 4.34 8.04 3.84
C LEU A 12 3.90 9.06 2.79
N LEU A 13 2.60 9.39 2.77
CA LEU A 13 2.04 10.34 1.79
C LEU A 13 2.58 11.75 1.98
N ILE A 14 2.70 12.19 3.25
CA ILE A 14 3.27 13.49 3.60
C ILE A 14 4.73 13.55 3.15
N ARG A 15 5.49 12.52 3.44
CA ARG A 15 6.89 12.45 3.07
C ARG A 15 7.08 12.42 1.55
N ALA A 16 6.27 11.62 0.83
CA ALA A 16 6.29 11.57 -0.63
C ALA A 16 5.97 12.94 -1.25
N ALA A 17 5.03 13.70 -0.65
CA ALA A 17 4.72 15.06 -1.08
C ALA A 17 5.92 16.01 -0.91
N GLN A 18 6.54 16.00 0.26
CA GLN A 18 7.70 16.84 0.57
C GLN A 18 8.90 16.57 -0.35
N GLU A 19 9.17 15.28 -0.62
CA GLU A 19 10.33 14.87 -1.42
C GLU A 19 10.12 15.06 -2.93
N SER A 20 8.88 14.91 -3.42
CA SER A 20 8.56 15.03 -4.85
C SER A 20 8.22 16.44 -5.30
N GLY A 21 7.99 17.36 -4.36
CA GLY A 21 7.49 18.72 -4.64
C GLY A 21 6.00 18.78 -5.03
N PHE A 22 5.26 17.67 -4.89
CA PHE A 22 3.80 17.69 -5.05
C PHE A 22 3.13 18.24 -3.79
N CYS A 23 1.97 18.87 -3.94
CA CYS A 23 1.18 19.21 -2.77
C CYS A 23 0.58 17.93 -2.15
N GLU A 24 0.46 17.92 -0.82
CA GLU A 24 -0.05 16.78 -0.05
C GLU A 24 -1.47 16.38 -0.50
N GLU A 25 -2.33 17.33 -0.79
CA GLU A 25 -3.68 17.11 -1.27
C GLU A 25 -3.69 16.35 -2.61
N MET A 26 -2.77 16.66 -3.52
CA MET A 26 -2.63 15.94 -4.79
C MET A 26 -2.26 14.47 -4.56
N ILE A 27 -1.33 14.18 -3.67
CA ILE A 27 -0.94 12.81 -3.34
C ILE A 27 -2.10 12.06 -2.68
N GLN A 28 -2.78 12.66 -1.70
CA GLN A 28 -3.93 12.06 -1.02
C GLN A 28 -5.09 11.76 -1.98
N ASN A 29 -5.37 12.66 -2.92
CA ASN A 29 -6.46 12.50 -3.90
C ASN A 29 -6.18 11.39 -4.93
N HIS A 30 -4.92 11.04 -5.17
CA HIS A 30 -4.51 10.01 -6.13
C HIS A 30 -3.95 8.75 -5.45
N ASP A 31 -3.96 8.71 -4.12
CA ASP A 31 -3.49 7.55 -3.34
C ASP A 31 -4.33 6.30 -3.66
N GLU A 32 -3.66 5.20 -3.94
CA GLU A 32 -4.26 3.91 -4.31
C GLU A 32 -5.26 3.99 -5.49
N ARG A 33 -5.05 4.90 -6.44
CA ARG A 33 -5.86 4.97 -7.67
C ARG A 33 -5.08 4.44 -8.87
N PRO A 34 -5.55 3.38 -9.54
CA PRO A 34 -4.93 2.90 -10.77
C PRO A 34 -5.18 3.90 -11.91
N THR A 35 -4.25 3.97 -12.84
CA THR A 35 -4.46 4.69 -14.10
C THR A 35 -4.99 3.77 -15.18
N ASN A 36 -5.80 4.29 -16.09
CA ASN A 36 -6.25 3.56 -17.29
C ASN A 36 -5.21 3.62 -18.43
N SER A 37 -3.95 3.94 -18.15
CA SER A 37 -2.95 4.17 -19.19
C SER A 37 -2.20 2.90 -19.59
N PHE A 38 -2.24 2.58 -20.88
CA PHE A 38 -1.47 1.54 -21.55
C PHE A 38 0.07 1.72 -21.45
N LEU A 39 0.51 2.91 -21.06
CA LEU A 39 1.92 3.32 -20.99
C LEU A 39 2.70 2.79 -19.76
N TYR A 40 2.04 2.09 -18.83
CA TYR A 40 2.69 1.61 -17.62
C TYR A 40 3.88 0.68 -17.89
N ASN A 41 3.70 -0.32 -18.75
CA ASN A 41 4.78 -1.26 -19.06
C ASN A 41 5.97 -0.57 -19.77
N LEU A 42 5.69 0.44 -20.58
CA LEU A 42 6.72 1.20 -21.27
C LEU A 42 7.54 2.08 -20.30
N VAL A 43 6.89 2.59 -19.25
CA VAL A 43 7.54 3.47 -18.26
C VAL A 43 8.40 2.66 -17.28
N MET A 44 7.97 1.46 -16.88
CA MET A 44 8.76 0.61 -16.00
C MET A 44 10.04 0.08 -16.66
N ASP A 45 10.00 -0.25 -17.95
CA ASP A 45 11.21 -0.57 -18.72
C ASP A 45 12.17 0.64 -18.78
N THR A 46 11.62 1.87 -18.88
CA THR A 46 12.41 3.09 -18.91
C THR A 46 12.99 3.47 -17.54
N TYR A 47 12.32 3.09 -16.45
CA TYR A 47 12.81 3.29 -15.08
C TYR A 47 14.09 2.49 -14.80
N SER A 48 14.24 1.32 -15.44
CA SER A 48 15.44 0.50 -15.35
C SER A 48 16.65 1.10 -16.09
N PHE A 49 16.44 2.09 -16.98
CA PHE A 49 17.47 2.69 -17.83
C PHE A 49 17.80 4.17 -17.55
N GLY A 50 17.25 4.78 -16.50
CA GLY A 50 17.53 6.17 -16.12
C GLY A 50 16.53 7.19 -16.71
N TYR A 51 16.20 8.18 -15.89
CA TYR A 51 15.21 9.23 -16.18
C TYR A 51 15.57 10.06 -17.41
N ASN A 52 14.70 10.03 -18.42
CA ASN A 52 14.63 11.11 -19.40
C ASN A 52 13.55 12.11 -18.98
N ALA A 53 13.93 13.32 -18.61
CA ALA A 53 13.06 14.38 -18.08
C ALA A 53 11.83 14.71 -18.97
N SER A 54 11.93 14.49 -20.28
CA SER A 54 10.84 14.74 -21.23
C SER A 54 9.67 13.77 -21.11
N SER A 55 9.91 12.50 -20.73
CA SER A 55 8.85 11.49 -20.57
C SER A 55 8.02 11.71 -19.31
N PHE A 56 8.57 12.40 -18.31
CA PHE A 56 7.88 12.68 -17.05
C PHE A 56 6.76 13.74 -17.19
N VAL A 57 6.90 14.68 -18.14
CA VAL A 57 5.94 15.77 -18.32
C VAL A 57 4.57 15.26 -18.76
N ASP A 58 4.51 14.30 -19.68
CA ASP A 58 3.28 13.76 -20.28
C ASP A 58 2.64 12.62 -19.47
N MET A 59 3.25 12.25 -18.34
CA MET A 59 2.78 11.13 -17.51
C MET A 59 1.54 11.51 -16.70
N PRO A 60 0.51 10.62 -16.61
CA PRO A 60 -0.65 10.83 -15.75
C PRO A 60 -0.27 11.09 -14.29
N ILE A 61 -1.01 11.98 -13.61
CA ILE A 61 -0.73 12.38 -12.21
C ILE A 61 -0.66 11.18 -11.26
N SER A 62 -1.56 10.21 -11.40
CA SER A 62 -1.55 9.01 -10.56
C SER A 62 -0.31 8.15 -10.72
N HIS A 63 0.33 8.14 -11.91
CA HIS A 63 1.63 7.52 -12.11
C HIS A 63 2.75 8.29 -11.43
N LYS A 64 2.75 9.62 -11.54
CA LYS A 64 3.73 10.46 -10.86
C LYS A 64 3.65 10.27 -9.35
N VAL A 65 2.43 10.19 -8.81
CA VAL A 65 2.19 9.91 -7.38
C VAL A 65 2.71 8.52 -7.00
N PHE A 66 2.42 7.49 -7.81
CA PHE A 66 2.95 6.14 -7.58
C PHE A 66 4.49 6.12 -7.53
N LEU A 67 5.15 6.76 -8.50
CA LEU A 67 6.61 6.83 -8.55
C LEU A 67 7.19 7.58 -7.35
N ALA A 68 6.57 8.70 -6.94
CA ALA A 68 6.99 9.43 -5.75
C ALA A 68 6.86 8.58 -4.47
N GLN A 69 5.78 7.81 -4.33
CA GLN A 69 5.61 6.87 -3.22
C GLN A 69 6.62 5.73 -3.28
N PHE A 70 6.88 5.18 -4.47
CA PHE A 70 7.84 4.10 -4.71
C PHE A 70 9.28 4.51 -4.28
N ASP A 71 9.73 5.69 -4.71
CA ASP A 71 11.04 6.23 -4.34
C ASP A 71 11.14 6.50 -2.83
N THR A 72 10.07 7.07 -2.24
CA THR A 72 10.01 7.34 -0.81
C THR A 72 10.04 6.05 0.02
N ILE A 73 9.37 4.98 -0.44
CA ILE A 73 9.40 3.66 0.20
C ILE A 73 10.83 3.10 0.25
N LYS A 74 11.57 3.18 -0.87
CA LYS A 74 12.97 2.74 -0.92
C LYS A 74 13.86 3.53 0.04
N LYS A 75 13.75 4.85 0.03
CA LYS A 75 14.50 5.71 0.95
C LYS A 75 14.21 5.38 2.42
N ILE A 76 12.94 5.17 2.78
CA ILE A 76 12.54 4.78 4.13
C ILE A 76 13.17 3.44 4.52
N ALA A 77 13.17 2.47 3.61
CA ALA A 77 13.77 1.15 3.86
C ALA A 77 15.30 1.23 4.03
N ASP A 78 15.96 2.12 3.28
CA ASP A 78 17.41 2.35 3.37
C ASP A 78 17.82 3.07 4.70
N GLU A 79 16.90 3.81 5.32
CA GLU A 79 17.15 4.49 6.60
C GLU A 79 17.16 3.52 7.80
N GLY A 80 16.60 2.33 7.68
CA GLY A 80 16.60 1.31 8.73
C GLY A 80 15.28 0.55 8.89
N PRO A 81 15.17 -0.25 9.96
CA PRO A 81 13.98 -1.08 10.17
C PRO A 81 12.70 -0.26 10.30
N CYS A 82 11.67 -0.65 9.56
CA CYS A 82 10.39 0.05 9.54
C CYS A 82 9.23 -0.91 9.22
N VAL A 83 8.01 -0.45 9.46
CA VAL A 83 6.76 -1.08 8.99
C VAL A 83 6.12 -0.14 7.98
N ILE A 84 5.78 -0.64 6.79
CA ILE A 84 5.13 0.13 5.74
C ILE A 84 3.76 -0.50 5.45
N VAL A 85 2.71 0.33 5.38
CA VAL A 85 1.35 -0.14 5.17
C VAL A 85 0.87 0.17 3.76
N GLY A 86 0.71 -0.88 2.94
CA GLY A 86 0.13 -0.79 1.59
C GLY A 86 1.03 -0.15 0.53
N ARG A 87 0.44 0.56 -0.43
CA ARG A 87 1.07 1.30 -1.56
C ARG A 87 2.02 0.47 -2.40
N CYS A 88 1.75 -0.84 -2.53
CA CYS A 88 2.63 -1.78 -3.23
C CYS A 88 4.09 -1.78 -2.69
N ALA A 89 4.26 -1.60 -1.37
CA ALA A 89 5.59 -1.58 -0.76
C ALA A 89 6.35 -2.89 -0.99
N ASP A 90 5.66 -4.03 -0.99
CA ASP A 90 6.22 -5.34 -1.33
C ASP A 90 6.78 -5.42 -2.76
N TYR A 91 6.21 -4.64 -3.68
CA TYR A 91 6.73 -4.50 -5.04
C TYR A 91 7.93 -3.54 -5.10
N ALA A 92 7.85 -2.41 -4.40
CA ALA A 92 8.95 -1.44 -4.33
C ALA A 92 10.20 -2.05 -3.68
N LEU A 93 10.02 -2.97 -2.73
CA LEU A 93 11.08 -3.61 -1.96
C LEU A 93 11.36 -5.07 -2.39
N ALA A 94 10.96 -5.45 -3.62
CA ALA A 94 11.11 -6.84 -4.10
C ALA A 94 12.56 -7.35 -4.07
N ASP A 95 13.54 -6.45 -4.25
CA ASP A 95 14.97 -6.78 -4.24
C ASP A 95 15.59 -6.78 -2.81
N TYR A 96 14.82 -6.39 -1.78
CA TYR A 96 15.28 -6.33 -0.40
C TYR A 96 15.13 -7.68 0.29
N LYS A 97 16.25 -8.32 0.63
CA LYS A 97 16.27 -9.67 1.21
C LYS A 97 15.67 -9.76 2.63
N ASN A 98 15.65 -8.65 3.36
CA ASN A 98 15.17 -8.58 4.74
C ASN A 98 13.78 -7.95 4.82
N CYS A 99 12.93 -8.19 3.83
CA CYS A 99 11.56 -7.72 3.79
C CYS A 99 10.60 -8.89 4.04
N ILE A 100 9.61 -8.67 4.92
CA ILE A 100 8.55 -9.64 5.20
C ILE A 100 7.22 -9.03 4.75
N ASN A 101 6.53 -9.71 3.85
CA ASN A 101 5.29 -9.24 3.24
C ASN A 101 4.10 -9.94 3.90
N LEU A 102 3.29 -9.18 4.62
CA LEU A 102 2.15 -9.68 5.36
C LEU A 102 0.83 -9.24 4.71
N PHE A 103 -0.12 -10.16 4.59
CA PHE A 103 -1.50 -9.85 4.22
C PHE A 103 -2.44 -10.11 5.40
N ILE A 104 -3.01 -9.05 5.95
CA ILE A 104 -3.96 -9.14 7.07
C ILE A 104 -5.36 -8.90 6.53
N PHE A 105 -6.23 -9.87 6.73
CA PHE A 105 -7.63 -9.79 6.36
C PHE A 105 -8.55 -10.12 7.54
N GLY A 106 -9.85 -10.05 7.34
CA GLY A 106 -10.83 -10.37 8.36
C GLY A 106 -12.17 -10.72 7.74
N ASP A 107 -13.01 -11.40 8.50
CA ASP A 107 -14.35 -11.79 8.11
C ASP A 107 -15.24 -10.57 7.90
N ASP A 108 -16.16 -10.64 6.95
CA ASP A 108 -16.96 -9.49 6.51
C ASP A 108 -17.86 -8.93 7.60
N ASP A 109 -18.42 -9.78 8.47
CA ASP A 109 -19.22 -9.35 9.60
C ASP A 109 -18.39 -8.60 10.67
N VAL A 110 -17.17 -9.08 10.94
CA VAL A 110 -16.24 -8.42 11.89
C VAL A 110 -15.76 -7.09 11.32
N LYS A 111 -15.39 -7.05 10.05
CA LYS A 111 -15.04 -5.79 9.34
C LYS A 111 -16.18 -4.80 9.38
N THR A 112 -17.41 -5.26 9.08
CA THR A 112 -18.61 -4.42 9.05
C THR A 112 -18.88 -3.78 10.40
N LYS A 113 -18.91 -4.57 11.49
CA LYS A 113 -19.09 -4.05 12.85
C LYS A 113 -18.05 -3.02 13.23
N ARG A 114 -16.77 -3.26 12.88
CA ARG A 114 -15.68 -2.32 13.16
C ARG A 114 -15.86 -1.00 12.41
N ILE A 115 -16.24 -1.04 11.14
CA ILE A 115 -16.44 0.16 10.31
C ILE A 115 -17.69 0.94 10.78
N MET A 116 -18.78 0.25 11.14
CA MET A 116 -19.95 0.88 11.75
C MET A 116 -19.56 1.68 12.99
N ALA A 117 -18.85 1.05 13.92
CA ALA A 117 -18.43 1.70 15.18
C ALA A 117 -17.43 2.84 14.96
N ARG A 118 -16.53 2.71 13.98
CA ARG A 118 -15.48 3.72 13.72
C ARG A 118 -16.00 4.99 13.06
N TYR A 119 -17.00 4.86 12.20
CA TYR A 119 -17.48 5.97 11.35
C TYR A 119 -18.95 6.33 11.59
N ASP A 120 -19.57 5.74 12.62
CA ASP A 120 -21.00 5.93 12.94
C ASP A 120 -21.90 5.70 11.71
N LEU A 121 -21.73 4.55 11.06
CA LEU A 121 -22.44 4.19 9.83
C LEU A 121 -23.48 3.10 10.07
N THR A 122 -24.53 3.11 9.24
CA THR A 122 -25.44 1.96 9.13
C THR A 122 -24.70 0.76 8.51
N GLU A 123 -25.18 -0.45 8.76
CA GLU A 123 -24.60 -1.69 8.23
C GLU A 123 -24.48 -1.67 6.70
N ALA A 124 -25.51 -1.19 5.99
CA ALA A 124 -25.50 -1.08 4.54
C ALA A 124 -24.40 -0.16 4.04
N LYS A 125 -24.25 1.03 4.63
CA LYS A 125 -23.19 1.99 4.29
C LYS A 125 -21.79 1.45 4.64
N ALA A 126 -21.66 0.75 5.74
CA ALA A 126 -20.39 0.13 6.14
C ALA A 126 -19.96 -0.96 5.13
N LYS A 127 -20.87 -1.84 4.71
CA LYS A 127 -20.61 -2.85 3.67
C LYS A 127 -20.25 -2.23 2.32
N GLU A 128 -20.96 -1.18 1.91
CA GLU A 128 -20.64 -0.44 0.69
C GLU A 128 -19.24 0.16 0.76
N MET A 129 -18.89 0.81 1.86
CA MET A 129 -17.56 1.40 2.08
C MET A 129 -16.46 0.35 2.01
N ILE A 130 -16.63 -0.81 2.67
CA ILE A 130 -15.67 -1.92 2.67
C ILE A 130 -15.47 -2.40 1.23
N THR A 131 -16.54 -2.74 0.54
CA THR A 131 -16.49 -3.25 -0.85
C THR A 131 -15.78 -2.27 -1.78
N LYS A 132 -16.11 -0.97 -1.68
CA LYS A 132 -15.49 0.08 -2.49
C LYS A 132 -13.99 0.20 -2.22
N LYS A 133 -13.59 0.19 -0.95
CA LYS A 133 -12.18 0.32 -0.54
C LYS A 133 -11.36 -0.92 -0.90
N ASP A 134 -11.89 -2.11 -0.68
CA ASP A 134 -11.19 -3.35 -1.04
C ASP A 134 -11.03 -3.48 -2.56
N LYS A 135 -12.07 -3.11 -3.34
CA LYS A 135 -11.98 -3.06 -4.81
C LYS A 135 -10.94 -2.04 -5.29
N GLN A 136 -10.86 -0.87 -4.65
CA GLN A 136 -9.87 0.16 -4.95
C GLN A 136 -8.45 -0.37 -4.73
N ARG A 137 -8.16 -0.96 -3.55
CA ARG A 137 -6.86 -1.56 -3.20
C ARG A 137 -6.49 -2.70 -4.14
N GLN A 138 -7.43 -3.60 -4.42
CA GLN A 138 -7.23 -4.71 -5.35
C GLN A 138 -6.84 -4.20 -6.74
N SER A 139 -7.59 -3.22 -7.27
CA SER A 139 -7.31 -2.66 -8.59
C SER A 139 -5.95 -1.98 -8.64
N TYR A 140 -5.61 -1.20 -7.61
CA TYR A 140 -4.32 -0.54 -7.49
C TYR A 140 -3.16 -1.56 -7.42
N TYR A 141 -3.25 -2.51 -6.51
CA TYR A 141 -2.21 -3.51 -6.31
C TYR A 141 -1.98 -4.39 -7.55
N ASN A 142 -3.08 -4.90 -8.14
CA ASN A 142 -2.97 -5.75 -9.33
C ASN A 142 -2.41 -5.00 -10.54
N TYR A 143 -2.68 -3.70 -10.63
CA TYR A 143 -2.19 -2.87 -11.71
C TYR A 143 -0.69 -2.59 -11.60
N TYR A 144 -0.22 -2.18 -10.41
CA TYR A 144 1.17 -1.74 -10.22
C TYR A 144 2.14 -2.87 -9.88
N SER A 145 1.72 -3.93 -9.21
CA SER A 145 2.62 -5.01 -8.77
C SER A 145 2.71 -6.20 -9.72
N SER A 146 1.81 -6.29 -10.71
CA SER A 146 1.63 -7.49 -11.56
C SER A 146 1.31 -8.77 -10.78
N LYS A 147 1.02 -8.64 -9.48
CA LYS A 147 0.58 -9.72 -8.58
C LYS A 147 -0.93 -9.68 -8.39
N LYS A 148 -1.48 -10.58 -7.59
CA LYS A 148 -2.90 -10.65 -7.25
C LYS A 148 -3.10 -10.29 -5.78
N TRP A 149 -3.83 -9.22 -5.50
CA TRP A 149 -4.15 -8.81 -4.14
C TRP A 149 -4.90 -9.91 -3.37
N GLY A 150 -4.42 -10.25 -2.17
CA GLY A 150 -5.01 -11.28 -1.32
C GLY A 150 -4.72 -12.73 -1.72
N ARG A 151 -3.94 -12.99 -2.78
CA ARG A 151 -3.47 -14.35 -3.08
C ARG A 151 -2.32 -14.73 -2.14
N ALA A 152 -2.44 -15.91 -1.53
CA ALA A 152 -1.46 -16.38 -0.55
C ALA A 152 -0.02 -16.47 -1.09
N ASP A 153 0.13 -16.77 -2.39
CA ASP A 153 1.43 -16.85 -3.06
C ASP A 153 2.10 -15.49 -3.35
N SER A 154 1.41 -14.39 -3.05
CA SER A 154 1.94 -13.04 -3.18
C SER A 154 2.55 -12.50 -1.89
N TYR A 155 2.43 -13.24 -0.77
CA TYR A 155 2.84 -12.80 0.56
C TYR A 155 3.55 -13.93 1.32
N ASP A 156 4.40 -13.56 2.27
CA ASP A 156 5.10 -14.52 3.13
C ASP A 156 4.17 -15.11 4.19
N LEU A 157 3.17 -14.32 4.65
CA LEU A 157 2.17 -14.75 5.62
C LEU A 157 0.83 -14.06 5.39
N CYS A 158 -0.27 -14.83 5.35
CA CYS A 158 -1.64 -14.33 5.27
C CYS A 158 -2.38 -14.65 6.58
N ILE A 159 -2.95 -13.64 7.25
CA ILE A 159 -3.55 -13.79 8.57
C ILE A 159 -5.01 -13.32 8.57
N ASN A 160 -5.92 -14.21 9.00
CA ASN A 160 -7.28 -13.80 9.33
C ASN A 160 -7.31 -13.25 10.77
N SER A 161 -7.34 -11.93 10.89
CA SER A 161 -7.37 -11.24 12.18
C SER A 161 -8.69 -11.39 12.95
N SER A 162 -9.74 -11.89 12.31
CA SER A 162 -11.02 -12.15 12.98
C SER A 162 -10.97 -13.37 13.92
N ILE A 163 -10.10 -14.33 13.62
CA ILE A 163 -9.94 -15.55 14.44
C ILE A 163 -9.16 -15.25 15.72
N LEU A 164 -8.05 -14.55 15.61
CA LEU A 164 -7.12 -14.30 16.71
C LEU A 164 -7.38 -12.97 17.44
N GLY A 165 -8.23 -12.11 16.88
CA GLY A 165 -8.34 -10.72 17.32
C GLY A 165 -7.05 -9.93 17.03
N ILE A 166 -7.05 -8.65 17.39
CA ILE A 166 -5.90 -7.76 17.12
C ILE A 166 -4.68 -8.22 17.92
N GLU A 167 -4.83 -8.47 19.22
CA GLU A 167 -3.71 -8.86 20.10
C GLU A 167 -3.09 -10.20 19.70
N GLY A 168 -3.92 -11.21 19.39
CA GLY A 168 -3.45 -12.51 18.95
C GLY A 168 -2.72 -12.42 17.59
N THR A 169 -3.23 -11.60 16.67
CA THR A 169 -2.58 -11.33 15.39
C THR A 169 -1.20 -10.69 15.58
N VAL A 170 -1.10 -9.69 16.47
CA VAL A 170 0.18 -9.04 16.79
C VAL A 170 1.17 -10.05 17.39
N LYS A 171 0.74 -10.88 18.35
CA LYS A 171 1.59 -11.93 18.94
C LYS A 171 2.12 -12.92 17.89
N LEU A 172 1.25 -13.33 16.97
CA LEU A 172 1.67 -14.22 15.86
C LEU A 172 2.72 -13.56 14.97
N ILE A 173 2.53 -12.30 14.59
CA ILE A 173 3.50 -11.55 13.79
C ILE A 173 4.85 -11.45 14.51
N ILE A 174 4.83 -11.14 15.81
CA ILE A 174 6.05 -11.04 16.65
C ILE A 174 6.82 -12.38 16.67
N GLN A 175 6.12 -13.50 16.69
CA GLN A 175 6.76 -14.82 16.67
C GLN A 175 7.29 -15.23 15.30
N TYR A 176 6.72 -14.65 14.24
CA TYR A 176 7.12 -14.93 12.85
C TYR A 176 8.36 -14.14 12.45
N VAL A 177 8.51 -12.90 12.92
CA VAL A 177 9.63 -11.98 12.65
C VAL A 177 10.82 -12.30 13.57
#